data_a07e816de0b0f8b43807bf93f66fa7c8
#
_entry.id   a07e816de0b0f8b43807bf93f66fa7c8
#
_cell.length_a   1.000
_cell.length_b   1.000
_cell.length_c   1.000
_cell.angle_alpha   90.00
_cell.angle_beta   90.00
_cell.angle_gamma   90.00
#
_symmetry.space_group_name_H-M   'P 1'
#
loop_
_entity.id
_entity.type
_entity.pdbx_description
1 polymer ?
#
loop_
_entity_poly.entity_id
_entity_poly.type
_entity_poly.pdbx_seq_one_letter_code
_entity_poly.pdbx_strand_id
1 'polypeptide(L)'
;MLQSLYLGTSIAISWAWGTSLILGMQIAQTKGLEAFLIWATANCLTLVLFGFLYHRKFLNPLVLDQPVVRVFTNLIQIFCLIIQLKILNETLLNFFDPISSYLIASGMGLFLTLLMFQKGLKASIFTDLWQGLLTIVGLSMMAYLCIGIPSNPSPTSSVSDISWGIWSAVILLSGIMTDIQHWQRAKVDDTQKAFYCASVFFAIYLSLVYVLSLYK
;
A
#
# COMPACT_ATOMS: atom_id res chain seq x y z
N MET A 1 -7.46 17.89 -14.03
CA MET A 1 -7.23 16.49 -14.45
C MET A 1 -5.81 16.01 -14.19
N LEU A 2 -4.75 16.66 -14.71
CA LEU A 2 -3.35 16.26 -14.42
C LEU A 2 -3.00 16.28 -12.94
N GLN A 3 -3.45 17.27 -12.18
CA GLN A 3 -3.20 17.35 -10.75
C GLN A 3 -3.85 16.19 -9.98
N SER A 4 -5.10 15.81 -10.35
CA SER A 4 -5.79 14.68 -9.72
C SER A 4 -5.11 13.34 -10.05
N LEU A 5 -4.55 13.18 -11.25
CA LEU A 5 -3.77 12.00 -11.63
C LEU A 5 -2.47 11.92 -10.84
N TYR A 6 -1.74 13.03 -10.73
CA TYR A 6 -0.49 13.11 -10.00
C TYR A 6 -0.69 12.78 -8.50
N LEU A 7 -1.70 13.40 -7.88
CA LEU A 7 -2.04 13.13 -6.49
C LEU A 7 -2.59 11.71 -6.31
N GLY A 8 -3.39 11.23 -7.25
CA GLY A 8 -3.92 9.87 -7.26
C GLY A 8 -2.82 8.81 -7.33
N THR A 9 -1.80 9.03 -8.14
CA THR A 9 -0.62 8.17 -8.19
C THR A 9 0.10 8.14 -6.84
N SER A 10 0.35 9.31 -6.23
CA SER A 10 0.96 9.38 -4.90
C SER A 10 0.14 8.64 -3.84
N ILE A 11 -1.20 8.80 -3.84
CA ILE A 11 -2.09 8.10 -2.91
C ILE A 11 -2.01 6.58 -3.14
N ALA A 12 -2.08 6.12 -4.40
CA ALA A 12 -2.01 4.70 -4.72
C ALA A 12 -0.68 4.08 -4.27
N ILE A 13 0.44 4.75 -4.53
CA ILE A 13 1.77 4.26 -4.17
C ILE A 13 1.97 4.28 -2.66
N SER A 14 1.51 5.32 -1.96
CA SER A 14 1.59 5.35 -0.49
C SER A 14 0.70 4.28 0.18
N TRP A 15 -0.33 3.80 -0.52
CA TRP A 15 -1.16 2.66 -0.09
C TRP A 15 -0.57 1.31 -0.54
N ALA A 16 0.17 1.29 -1.65
CA ALA A 16 0.88 0.12 -2.18
C ALA A 16 2.18 -0.14 -1.41
N TRP A 17 2.08 -0.43 -0.15
CA TRP A 17 3.24 -0.78 0.67
C TRP A 17 3.93 -2.05 0.14
N GLY A 18 5.21 -2.23 0.42
CA GLY A 18 5.92 -3.48 0.12
C GLY A 18 5.22 -4.71 0.69
N THR A 19 4.54 -4.56 1.83
CA THR A 19 3.64 -5.57 2.39
C THR A 19 2.50 -5.94 1.45
N SER A 20 1.91 -5.02 0.71
CA SER A 20 0.78 -5.35 -0.18
C SER A 20 1.20 -6.17 -1.38
N LEU A 21 2.44 -6.03 -1.87
CA LEU A 21 3.00 -6.91 -2.89
C LEU A 21 3.18 -8.33 -2.36
N ILE A 22 3.95 -8.48 -1.28
CA ILE A 22 4.28 -9.79 -0.71
C ILE A 22 3.03 -10.47 -0.17
N LEU A 23 2.23 -9.75 0.60
CA LEU A 23 1.00 -10.27 1.17
C LEU A 23 -0.02 -10.63 0.08
N GLY A 24 -0.18 -9.79 -0.94
CA GLY A 24 -1.06 -10.07 -2.07
C GLY A 24 -0.69 -11.35 -2.81
N MET A 25 0.60 -11.55 -3.10
CA MET A 25 1.09 -12.79 -3.69
C MET A 25 0.84 -14.01 -2.78
N GLN A 26 1.13 -13.88 -1.49
CA GLN A 26 0.91 -14.95 -0.51
C GLN A 26 -0.58 -15.31 -0.40
N ILE A 27 -1.48 -14.33 -0.33
CA ILE A 27 -2.92 -14.58 -0.26
C ILE A 27 -3.38 -15.34 -1.50
N ALA A 28 -3.00 -14.89 -2.69
CA ALA A 28 -3.38 -15.54 -3.94
C ALA A 28 -2.85 -16.98 -4.01
N GLN A 29 -1.64 -17.25 -3.52
CA GLN A 29 -0.99 -18.55 -3.54
C GLN A 29 -1.47 -19.52 -2.46
N THR A 30 -1.89 -19.02 -1.30
CA THR A 30 -2.21 -19.87 -0.14
C THR A 30 -3.69 -19.93 0.20
N LYS A 31 -4.43 -18.84 -0.06
CA LYS A 31 -5.85 -18.67 0.31
C LYS A 31 -6.82 -18.72 -0.87
N GLY A 32 -6.29 -18.63 -2.09
CA GLY A 32 -7.08 -18.74 -3.32
C GLY A 32 -7.64 -17.40 -3.82
N LEU A 33 -8.29 -17.51 -5.00
CA LEU A 33 -8.79 -16.35 -5.74
C LEU A 33 -9.89 -15.60 -4.98
N GLU A 34 -10.83 -16.29 -4.38
CA GLU A 34 -11.99 -15.67 -3.73
C GLU A 34 -11.56 -14.83 -2.54
N ALA A 35 -10.68 -15.35 -1.67
CA ALA A 35 -10.13 -14.62 -0.54
C ALA A 35 -9.29 -13.42 -1.01
N PHE A 36 -8.49 -13.59 -2.07
CA PHE A 36 -7.74 -12.51 -2.69
C PHE A 36 -8.66 -11.41 -3.22
N LEU A 37 -9.73 -11.76 -3.95
CA LEU A 37 -10.66 -10.78 -4.51
C LEU A 37 -11.38 -9.98 -3.42
N ILE A 38 -11.79 -10.61 -2.33
CA ILE A 38 -12.41 -9.91 -1.19
C ILE A 38 -11.42 -8.89 -0.60
N TRP A 39 -10.19 -9.32 -0.33
CA TRP A 39 -9.14 -8.48 0.21
C TRP A 39 -8.76 -7.32 -0.76
N ALA A 40 -8.59 -7.62 -2.05
CA ALA A 40 -8.23 -6.64 -3.07
C ALA A 40 -9.33 -5.60 -3.30
N THR A 41 -10.58 -6.06 -3.37
CA THR A 41 -11.75 -5.16 -3.52
C THR A 41 -11.86 -4.23 -2.32
N ALA A 42 -11.67 -4.73 -1.10
CA ALA A 42 -11.69 -3.89 0.11
C ALA A 42 -10.59 -2.82 0.08
N ASN A 43 -9.38 -3.16 -0.36
CA ASN A 43 -8.30 -2.20 -0.53
C ASN A 43 -8.67 -1.05 -1.49
N CYS A 44 -9.29 -1.37 -2.62
CA CYS A 44 -9.73 -0.37 -3.59
C CYS A 44 -10.90 0.47 -3.07
N LEU A 45 -11.91 -0.19 -2.49
CA LEU A 45 -13.09 0.49 -1.94
C LEU A 45 -12.74 1.42 -0.78
N THR A 46 -11.75 1.08 0.01
CA THR A 46 -11.24 1.91 1.11
C THR A 46 -10.82 3.30 0.62
N LEU A 47 -10.10 3.39 -0.49
CA LEU A 47 -9.71 4.66 -1.10
C LEU A 47 -10.93 5.46 -1.59
N VAL A 48 -11.85 4.79 -2.30
CA VAL A 48 -13.09 5.42 -2.79
C VAL A 48 -13.91 5.96 -1.62
N LEU A 49 -14.11 5.13 -0.59
CA LEU A 49 -14.90 5.49 0.57
C LEU A 49 -14.30 6.69 1.31
N PHE A 50 -12.99 6.68 1.56
CA PHE A 50 -12.32 7.79 2.21
C PHE A 50 -12.47 9.09 1.42
N GLY A 51 -12.19 9.07 0.11
CA GLY A 51 -12.34 10.23 -0.77
C GLY A 51 -13.77 10.78 -0.78
N PHE A 52 -14.76 9.88 -0.82
CA PHE A 52 -16.18 10.25 -0.76
C PHE A 52 -16.55 10.88 0.58
N LEU A 53 -16.23 10.24 1.69
CA LEU A 53 -16.58 10.71 3.04
C LEU A 53 -15.89 12.03 3.36
N TYR A 54 -14.64 12.19 2.95
CA TYR A 54 -13.91 13.44 3.12
C TYR A 54 -14.53 14.59 2.31
N HIS A 55 -14.82 14.34 1.03
CA HIS A 55 -15.47 15.34 0.15
C HIS A 55 -16.84 15.76 0.66
N ARG A 56 -17.62 14.84 1.19
CA ARG A 56 -18.94 15.09 1.78
C ARG A 56 -18.89 15.71 3.18
N LYS A 57 -17.68 15.99 3.69
CA LYS A 57 -17.45 16.56 5.03
C LYS A 57 -17.96 15.68 6.18
N PHE A 58 -18.19 14.39 5.96
CA PHE A 58 -18.46 13.44 7.04
C PHE A 58 -17.22 13.20 7.90
N LEU A 59 -16.03 13.35 7.32
CA LEU A 59 -14.77 13.28 8.03
C LEU A 59 -14.30 14.69 8.38
N ASN A 60 -14.15 14.94 9.67
CA ASN A 60 -13.65 16.23 10.17
C ASN A 60 -12.14 16.12 10.44
N PRO A 61 -11.28 16.82 9.67
CA PRO A 61 -9.84 16.76 9.86
C PRO A 61 -9.37 17.29 11.22
N LEU A 62 -10.20 18.08 11.92
CA LEU A 62 -9.88 18.58 13.27
C LEU A 62 -9.83 17.46 14.32
N VAL A 63 -10.39 16.29 14.03
CA VAL A 63 -10.29 15.12 14.91
C VAL A 63 -8.83 14.69 15.07
N LEU A 64 -7.99 14.86 14.05
CA LEU A 64 -6.57 14.57 14.12
C LEU A 64 -5.79 15.52 15.04
N ASP A 65 -6.33 16.70 15.31
CA ASP A 65 -5.69 17.68 16.19
C ASP A 65 -5.91 17.37 17.67
N GLN A 66 -6.84 16.46 17.98
CA GLN A 66 -7.06 15.99 19.35
C GLN A 66 -5.83 15.22 19.85
N PRO A 67 -5.27 15.53 21.03
CA PRO A 67 -4.03 14.94 21.52
C PRO A 67 -4.05 13.42 21.56
N VAL A 68 -5.15 12.82 22.01
CA VAL A 68 -5.28 11.35 22.11
C VAL A 68 -5.26 10.71 20.72
N VAL A 69 -6.01 11.26 19.76
CA VAL A 69 -6.05 10.74 18.38
C VAL A 69 -4.69 10.88 17.72
N ARG A 70 -4.00 12.01 17.93
CA ARG A 70 -2.65 12.25 17.41
C ARG A 70 -1.63 11.24 17.95
N VAL A 71 -1.65 10.97 19.24
CA VAL A 71 -0.76 9.95 19.84
C VAL A 71 -1.06 8.58 19.23
N PHE A 72 -2.33 8.20 19.16
CA PHE A 72 -2.74 6.90 18.64
C PHE A 72 -2.36 6.73 17.16
N THR A 73 -2.63 7.71 16.31
CA THR A 73 -2.26 7.66 14.89
C THR A 73 -0.75 7.66 14.69
N ASN A 74 0.02 8.40 15.50
CA ASN A 74 1.48 8.36 15.43
C ASN A 74 2.04 6.98 15.83
N LEU A 75 1.47 6.34 16.85
CA LEU A 75 1.87 4.98 17.22
C LEU A 75 1.60 3.99 16.07
N ILE A 76 0.45 4.08 15.42
CA ILE A 76 0.14 3.25 14.24
C ILE A 76 1.19 3.48 13.14
N GLN A 77 1.56 4.74 12.85
CA GLN A 77 2.58 5.03 11.83
C GLN A 77 3.96 4.45 12.20
N ILE A 78 4.33 4.49 13.47
CA ILE A 78 5.58 3.86 13.94
C ILE A 78 5.53 2.35 13.72
N PHE A 79 4.43 1.67 14.08
CA PHE A 79 4.26 0.24 13.83
C PHE A 79 4.33 -0.09 12.33
N CYS A 80 3.68 0.71 11.49
CA CYS A 80 3.75 0.57 10.05
C CYS A 80 5.19 0.68 9.53
N LEU A 81 5.96 1.66 10.01
CA LEU A 81 7.37 1.81 9.64
C LEU A 81 8.20 0.61 10.05
N ILE A 82 8.02 0.11 11.28
CA ILE A 82 8.73 -1.08 11.77
C ILE A 82 8.45 -2.29 10.88
N ILE A 83 7.20 -2.52 10.50
CA ILE A 83 6.81 -3.62 9.59
C ILE A 83 7.49 -3.46 8.23
N GLN A 84 7.52 -2.25 7.66
CA GLN A 84 8.17 -2.01 6.37
C GLN A 84 9.69 -2.25 6.44
N LEU A 85 10.34 -1.79 7.49
CA LEU A 85 11.78 -2.03 7.70
C LEU A 85 12.09 -3.52 7.89
N LYS A 86 11.24 -4.24 8.61
CA LYS A 86 11.36 -5.69 8.76
C LYS A 86 11.28 -6.41 7.42
N ILE A 87 10.28 -6.10 6.59
CA ILE A 87 10.10 -6.70 5.26
C ILE A 87 11.29 -6.36 4.35
N LEU A 88 11.76 -5.11 4.38
CA LEU A 88 12.94 -4.71 3.62
C LEU A 88 14.17 -5.51 4.07
N ASN A 89 14.40 -5.65 5.38
CA ASN A 89 15.49 -6.45 5.91
C ASN A 89 15.39 -7.92 5.48
N GLU A 90 14.22 -8.54 5.60
CA GLU A 90 13.98 -9.93 5.18
C GLU A 90 14.23 -10.11 3.66
N THR A 91 13.89 -9.12 2.85
CA THR A 91 14.17 -9.14 1.41
C THR A 91 15.69 -9.03 1.15
N LEU A 92 16.38 -8.15 1.86
CA LEU A 92 17.83 -7.95 1.72
C LEU A 92 18.65 -9.15 2.17
N LEU A 93 18.15 -9.96 3.11
CA LEU A 93 18.81 -11.21 3.55
C LEU A 93 19.01 -12.23 2.43
N ASN A 94 18.29 -12.11 1.31
CA ASN A 94 18.50 -12.95 0.14
C ASN A 94 19.78 -12.56 -0.65
N PHE A 95 20.35 -11.38 -0.39
CA PHE A 95 21.46 -10.82 -1.17
C PHE A 95 22.67 -10.47 -0.29
N PHE A 96 22.47 -10.24 1.00
CA PHE A 96 23.46 -9.74 1.93
C PHE A 96 23.45 -10.56 3.23
N ASP A 97 24.56 -10.52 3.96
CA ASP A 97 24.63 -11.06 5.31
C ASP A 97 23.70 -10.31 6.30
N PRO A 98 23.34 -10.90 7.45
CA PRO A 98 22.36 -10.32 8.37
C PRO A 98 22.72 -8.92 8.89
N ILE A 99 24.02 -8.66 9.12
CA ILE A 99 24.46 -7.36 9.65
C ILE A 99 24.34 -6.29 8.57
N SER A 100 24.83 -6.58 7.35
CA SER A 100 24.73 -5.66 6.20
C SER A 100 23.28 -5.38 5.84
N SER A 101 22.41 -6.39 5.82
CA SER A 101 20.98 -6.23 5.55
C SER A 101 20.32 -5.29 6.53
N TYR A 102 20.59 -5.47 7.83
CA TYR A 102 20.05 -4.62 8.89
C TYR A 102 20.55 -3.17 8.78
N LEU A 103 21.85 -2.98 8.53
CA LEU A 103 22.43 -1.65 8.38
C LEU A 103 21.87 -0.91 7.15
N ILE A 104 21.71 -1.59 6.02
CA ILE A 104 21.12 -1.02 4.81
C ILE A 104 19.66 -0.64 5.05
N ALA A 105 18.85 -1.54 5.61
CA ALA A 105 17.44 -1.26 5.89
C ALA A 105 17.28 -0.08 6.86
N SER A 106 18.05 -0.06 7.94
CA SER A 106 18.01 1.02 8.95
C SER A 106 18.50 2.35 8.36
N GLY A 107 19.59 2.32 7.57
CA GLY A 107 20.13 3.50 6.90
C GLY A 107 19.16 4.10 5.89
N MET A 108 18.48 3.27 5.09
CA MET A 108 17.42 3.72 4.17
C MET A 108 16.24 4.33 4.94
N GLY A 109 15.79 3.70 6.03
CA GLY A 109 14.72 4.22 6.86
C GLY A 109 15.07 5.59 7.45
N LEU A 110 16.27 5.74 7.99
CA LEU A 110 16.77 7.01 8.53
C LEU A 110 16.86 8.09 7.44
N PHE A 111 17.43 7.77 6.28
CA PHE A 111 17.55 8.68 5.15
C PHE A 111 16.19 9.21 4.68
N LEU A 112 15.22 8.31 4.48
CA LEU A 112 13.86 8.70 4.08
C LEU A 112 13.18 9.56 5.15
N THR A 113 13.34 9.22 6.43
CA THR A 113 12.80 10.00 7.55
C THR A 113 13.36 11.42 7.56
N LEU A 114 14.68 11.58 7.42
CA LEU A 114 15.34 12.90 7.37
C LEU A 114 14.88 13.71 6.15
N LEU A 115 14.73 13.08 4.99
CA LEU A 115 14.24 13.74 3.78
C LEU A 115 12.81 14.26 3.97
N MET A 116 11.93 13.46 4.58
CA MET A 116 10.55 13.84 4.87
C MET A 116 10.47 14.97 5.91
N PHE A 117 11.32 14.91 6.93
CA PHE A 117 11.37 15.95 7.95
C PHE A 117 11.71 17.32 7.38
N GLN A 118 12.64 17.38 6.41
CA GLN A 118 13.07 18.64 5.79
C GLN A 118 12.06 19.23 4.80
N LYS A 119 11.40 18.40 3.99
CA LYS A 119 10.60 18.85 2.83
C LYS A 119 9.10 18.54 2.94
N GLY A 120 8.68 17.80 3.95
CA GLY A 120 7.28 17.50 4.25
C GLY A 120 6.52 16.82 3.11
N LEU A 121 5.25 17.19 2.93
CA LEU A 121 4.33 16.55 1.97
C LEU A 121 4.83 16.60 0.52
N LYS A 122 5.53 17.67 0.11
CA LYS A 122 6.07 17.77 -1.26
C LYS A 122 7.13 16.69 -1.53
N ALA A 123 7.99 16.43 -0.54
CA ALA A 123 8.97 15.35 -0.65
C ALA A 123 8.29 13.99 -0.69
N SER A 124 7.27 13.78 0.14
CA SER A 124 6.50 12.54 0.15
C SER A 124 5.89 12.25 -1.23
N ILE A 125 5.19 13.21 -1.82
CA ILE A 125 4.60 13.04 -3.16
C ILE A 125 5.68 12.78 -4.22
N PHE A 126 6.82 13.46 -4.15
CA PHE A 126 7.92 13.26 -5.10
C PHE A 126 8.52 11.85 -4.95
N THR A 127 8.77 11.38 -3.73
CA THR A 127 9.28 10.03 -3.48
C THR A 127 8.29 8.96 -3.90
N ASP A 128 6.98 9.17 -3.71
CA ASP A 128 5.95 8.24 -4.17
C ASP A 128 6.00 8.04 -5.69
N LEU A 129 6.24 9.09 -6.47
CA LEU A 129 6.37 8.97 -7.93
C LEU A 129 7.57 8.11 -8.34
N TRP A 130 8.72 8.31 -7.68
CA TRP A 130 9.89 7.47 -7.90
C TRP A 130 9.64 6.03 -7.50
N GLN A 131 9.01 5.80 -6.35
CA GLN A 131 8.61 4.47 -5.93
C GLN A 131 7.64 3.84 -6.93
N GLY A 132 6.67 4.61 -7.46
CA GLY A 132 5.76 4.15 -8.50
C GLY A 132 6.48 3.72 -9.77
N LEU A 133 7.44 4.52 -10.23
CA LEU A 133 8.26 4.17 -11.39
C LEU A 133 9.05 2.88 -11.15
N LEU A 134 9.72 2.76 -10.00
CA LEU A 134 10.45 1.55 -9.62
C LEU A 134 9.54 0.32 -9.50
N THR A 135 8.33 0.51 -8.98
CA THR A 135 7.33 -0.56 -8.89
C THR A 135 6.92 -1.04 -10.28
N ILE A 136 6.65 -0.13 -11.22
CA ILE A 136 6.31 -0.48 -12.61
C ILE A 136 7.47 -1.25 -13.26
N VAL A 137 8.70 -0.75 -13.12
CA VAL A 137 9.89 -1.43 -13.66
C VAL A 137 10.04 -2.81 -13.04
N GLY A 138 9.94 -2.93 -11.71
CA GLY A 138 10.05 -4.21 -11.01
C GLY A 138 8.99 -5.21 -11.43
N LEU A 139 7.71 -4.80 -11.50
CA LEU A 139 6.63 -5.66 -11.96
C LEU A 139 6.81 -6.07 -13.43
N SER A 140 7.30 -5.17 -14.28
CA SER A 140 7.58 -5.48 -15.69
C SER A 140 8.72 -6.49 -15.82
N MET A 141 9.77 -6.36 -15.02
CA MET A 141 10.86 -7.35 -14.97
C MET A 141 10.37 -8.71 -14.49
N MET A 142 9.56 -8.74 -13.42
CA MET A 142 8.96 -9.99 -12.93
C MET A 142 8.09 -10.64 -14.02
N ALA A 143 7.24 -9.85 -14.69
CA ALA A 143 6.42 -10.34 -15.80
C ALA A 143 7.27 -10.91 -16.94
N TYR A 144 8.38 -10.24 -17.29
CA TYR A 144 9.31 -10.73 -18.29
C TYR A 144 9.96 -12.06 -17.89
N LEU A 145 10.38 -12.19 -16.63
CA LEU A 145 10.99 -13.43 -16.11
C LEU A 145 9.99 -14.59 -16.06
N CYS A 146 8.68 -14.29 -15.98
CA CYS A 146 7.63 -15.31 -16.01
C CYS A 146 7.30 -15.82 -17.42
N ILE A 147 7.83 -15.21 -18.49
CA ILE A 147 7.59 -15.66 -19.88
C ILE A 147 8.16 -17.08 -20.06
N GLY A 148 7.29 -18.00 -20.46
CA GLY A 148 7.68 -19.41 -20.67
C GLY A 148 7.65 -20.28 -19.41
N ILE A 149 7.36 -19.72 -18.25
CA ILE A 149 7.13 -20.51 -17.03
C ILE A 149 5.67 -20.95 -17.01
N PRO A 150 5.38 -22.22 -16.76
CA PRO A 150 3.99 -22.68 -16.63
C PRO A 150 3.33 -22.02 -15.41
N SER A 151 2.10 -21.52 -15.57
CA SER A 151 1.33 -20.96 -14.47
C SER A 151 0.73 -22.07 -13.62
N ASN A 152 0.74 -21.87 -12.32
CA ASN A 152 0.05 -22.73 -11.36
C ASN A 152 -1.27 -22.05 -10.96
N PRO A 153 -2.42 -22.74 -11.08
CA PRO A 153 -3.68 -22.15 -10.65
C PRO A 153 -3.66 -21.87 -9.14
N SER A 154 -4.31 -20.79 -8.74
CA SER A 154 -4.56 -20.54 -7.32
C SER A 154 -5.37 -21.68 -6.71
N PRO A 155 -5.14 -22.03 -5.45
CA PRO A 155 -5.97 -23.01 -4.75
C PRO A 155 -7.42 -22.51 -4.64
N THR A 156 -8.35 -23.43 -4.48
CA THR A 156 -9.73 -23.07 -4.14
C THR A 156 -9.78 -22.60 -2.70
N SER A 157 -10.42 -21.46 -2.47
CA SER A 157 -10.55 -20.90 -1.11
C SER A 157 -11.45 -21.77 -0.25
N SER A 158 -11.00 -22.07 0.96
CA SER A 158 -11.83 -22.71 1.99
C SER A 158 -12.77 -21.69 2.65
N VAL A 159 -13.74 -22.14 3.40
CA VAL A 159 -14.63 -21.27 4.18
C VAL A 159 -13.84 -20.40 5.17
N SER A 160 -12.78 -20.95 5.77
CA SER A 160 -11.90 -20.21 6.67
C SER A 160 -11.13 -19.11 5.94
N ASP A 161 -10.71 -19.34 4.69
CA ASP A 161 -10.01 -18.34 3.88
C ASP A 161 -10.93 -17.19 3.46
N ILE A 162 -12.16 -17.51 3.09
CA ILE A 162 -13.18 -16.49 2.80
C ILE A 162 -13.48 -15.67 4.06
N SER A 163 -13.65 -16.32 5.21
CA SER A 163 -13.85 -15.63 6.50
C SER A 163 -12.68 -14.70 6.83
N TRP A 164 -11.44 -15.15 6.62
CA TRP A 164 -10.25 -14.33 6.76
C TRP A 164 -10.29 -13.11 5.81
N GLY A 165 -10.69 -13.32 4.55
CA GLY A 165 -10.86 -12.24 3.57
C GLY A 165 -11.83 -11.17 4.05
N ILE A 166 -12.98 -11.58 4.59
CA ILE A 166 -14.01 -10.67 5.12
C ILE A 166 -13.48 -9.87 6.32
N TRP A 167 -12.83 -10.52 7.29
CA TRP A 167 -12.24 -9.81 8.43
C TRP A 167 -11.14 -8.84 8.02
N SER A 168 -10.29 -9.24 7.06
CA SER A 168 -9.28 -8.36 6.48
C SER A 168 -9.91 -7.16 5.80
N ALA A 169 -11.04 -7.34 5.09
CA ALA A 169 -11.78 -6.24 4.47
C ALA A 169 -12.30 -5.24 5.50
N VAL A 170 -12.86 -5.69 6.61
CA VAL A 170 -13.33 -4.82 7.70
C VAL A 170 -12.16 -4.01 8.29
N ILE A 171 -11.02 -4.64 8.53
CA ILE A 171 -9.81 -3.97 9.05
C ILE A 171 -9.31 -2.93 8.05
N LEU A 172 -9.25 -3.25 6.76
CA LEU A 172 -8.78 -2.33 5.71
C LEU A 172 -9.71 -1.11 5.57
N LEU A 173 -11.02 -1.31 5.57
CA LEU A 173 -12.00 -0.22 5.49
C LEU A 173 -11.88 0.75 6.67
N SER A 174 -11.47 0.30 7.83
CA SER A 174 -11.20 1.15 9.00
C SER A 174 -9.78 1.73 9.01
N GLY A 175 -8.81 1.01 8.45
CA GLY A 175 -7.39 1.34 8.53
C GLY A 175 -7.02 2.67 7.89
N ILE A 176 -7.63 3.03 6.76
CA ILE A 176 -7.35 4.29 6.06
C ILE A 176 -7.68 5.52 6.93
N MET A 177 -8.66 5.40 7.84
CA MET A 177 -9.05 6.48 8.74
C MET A 177 -7.95 6.81 9.75
N THR A 178 -7.05 5.88 10.01
CA THR A 178 -5.92 6.05 10.93
C THR A 178 -4.62 6.41 10.23
N ASP A 179 -4.59 6.40 8.90
CA ASP A 179 -3.41 6.75 8.12
C ASP A 179 -3.31 8.26 7.86
N ILE A 180 -2.47 8.93 8.64
CA ILE A 180 -2.21 10.37 8.55
C ILE A 180 -1.82 10.82 7.14
N GLN A 181 -1.12 9.99 6.36
CA GLN A 181 -0.68 10.35 5.02
C GLN A 181 -1.86 10.64 4.09
N HIS A 182 -2.95 9.88 4.20
CA HIS A 182 -4.15 10.08 3.40
C HIS A 182 -4.88 11.36 3.79
N TRP A 183 -4.94 11.68 5.08
CA TRP A 183 -5.50 12.95 5.55
C TRP A 183 -4.70 14.17 5.07
N GLN A 184 -3.38 14.07 5.03
CA GLN A 184 -2.52 15.14 4.51
C GLN A 184 -2.76 15.38 3.02
N ARG A 185 -2.90 14.31 2.23
CA ARG A 185 -3.20 14.39 0.80
C ARG A 185 -4.63 14.86 0.54
N ALA A 186 -5.56 14.54 1.42
CA ALA A 186 -6.94 14.97 1.33
C ALA A 186 -7.15 16.49 1.51
N LYS A 187 -6.17 17.21 2.06
CA LYS A 187 -6.21 18.69 2.20
C LYS A 187 -5.87 19.42 0.88
N VAL A 188 -5.46 18.69 -0.15
CA VAL A 188 -5.18 19.27 -1.48
C VAL A 188 -6.45 19.29 -2.31
N ASP A 189 -6.59 20.28 -3.22
CA ASP A 189 -7.76 20.41 -4.09
C ASP A 189 -8.04 19.18 -4.96
N ASP A 190 -9.29 19.00 -5.38
CA ASP A 190 -9.79 17.86 -6.20
C ASP A 190 -9.59 16.46 -5.57
N THR A 191 -9.61 16.41 -4.26
CA THR A 191 -9.36 15.22 -3.44
C THR A 191 -10.18 14.01 -3.85
N GLN A 192 -11.50 14.15 -4.07
CA GLN A 192 -12.36 13.02 -4.41
C GLN A 192 -11.92 12.32 -5.70
N LYS A 193 -11.63 13.10 -6.73
CA LYS A 193 -11.15 12.56 -8.02
C LYS A 193 -9.79 11.89 -7.87
N ALA A 194 -8.90 12.47 -7.05
CA ALA A 194 -7.59 11.89 -6.79
C ALA A 194 -7.71 10.51 -6.10
N PHE A 195 -8.57 10.35 -5.11
CA PHE A 195 -8.80 9.07 -4.46
C PHE A 195 -9.46 8.03 -5.39
N TYR A 196 -10.35 8.46 -6.29
CA TYR A 196 -10.91 7.56 -7.32
C TYR A 196 -9.84 7.10 -8.31
N CYS A 197 -8.98 8.02 -8.80
CA CYS A 197 -7.83 7.66 -9.62
C CYS A 197 -6.89 6.70 -8.88
N ALA A 198 -6.62 6.96 -7.60
CA ALA A 198 -5.80 6.09 -6.77
C ALA A 198 -6.37 4.66 -6.67
N SER A 199 -7.68 4.54 -6.47
CA SER A 199 -8.37 3.25 -6.43
C SER A 199 -8.19 2.47 -7.75
N VAL A 200 -8.33 3.14 -8.89
CA VAL A 200 -8.13 2.50 -10.21
C VAL A 200 -6.69 2.05 -10.39
N PHE A 201 -5.71 2.90 -10.06
CA PHE A 201 -4.29 2.54 -10.14
C PHE A 201 -3.95 1.37 -9.22
N PHE A 202 -4.52 1.37 -8.02
CA PHE A 202 -4.30 0.30 -7.07
C PHE A 202 -4.97 -1.01 -7.51
N ALA A 203 -6.14 -0.95 -8.15
CA ALA A 203 -6.79 -2.13 -8.74
C ALA A 203 -5.94 -2.75 -9.85
N ILE A 204 -5.36 -1.93 -10.72
CA ILE A 204 -4.43 -2.39 -11.77
C ILE A 204 -3.20 -3.06 -11.11
N TYR A 205 -2.62 -2.42 -10.10
CA TYR A 205 -1.48 -2.97 -9.36
C TYR A 205 -1.80 -4.33 -8.74
N LEU A 206 -2.92 -4.47 -8.02
CA LEU A 206 -3.33 -5.74 -7.41
C LEU A 206 -3.65 -6.82 -8.44
N SER A 207 -4.21 -6.45 -9.59
CA SER A 207 -4.44 -7.38 -10.70
C SER A 207 -3.13 -7.94 -11.23
N LEU A 208 -2.10 -7.10 -11.38
CA LEU A 208 -0.76 -7.54 -11.78
C LEU A 208 -0.11 -8.43 -10.72
N VAL A 209 -0.25 -8.07 -9.44
CA VAL A 209 0.24 -8.89 -8.30
C VAL A 209 -0.40 -10.28 -8.34
N TYR A 210 -1.71 -10.36 -8.58
CA TYR A 210 -2.39 -11.65 -8.72
C TYR A 210 -1.84 -12.47 -9.89
N VAL A 211 -1.77 -11.87 -11.08
CA VAL A 211 -1.26 -12.58 -12.27
C VAL A 211 0.15 -13.11 -12.02
N LEU A 212 1.05 -12.28 -11.46
CA LEU A 212 2.42 -12.69 -11.15
C LEU A 212 2.49 -13.80 -10.09
N SER A 213 1.53 -13.83 -9.17
CA SER A 213 1.47 -14.86 -8.13
C SER A 213 1.19 -16.26 -8.66
N LEU A 214 0.67 -16.39 -9.89
CA LEU A 214 0.41 -17.67 -10.55
C LEU A 214 1.68 -18.34 -11.07
N TYR A 215 2.78 -17.62 -11.15
CA TYR A 215 4.07 -18.14 -11.61
C TYR A 215 4.99 -18.39 -10.40
N LYS A 216 5.56 -19.60 -10.33
CA LYS A 216 6.48 -20.03 -9.26
C LYS A 216 7.81 -20.47 -9.84
#